data_360bfa8d03b23d079c2f7357431fa924
#
_entry.id   360bfa8d03b23d079c2f7357431fa924
#
_cell.length_a   1.000
_cell.length_b   1.000
_cell.length_c   1.000
_cell.angle_alpha   90.00
_cell.angle_beta   90.00
_cell.angle_gamma   90.00
#
_symmetry.space_group_name_H-M   'P 1'
#
loop_
_entity.id
_entity.type
_entity.pdbx_description
1 polymer ?
#
loop_
_entity_poly.entity_id
_entity_poly.type
_entity_poly.pdbx_seq_one_letter_code
_entity_poly.pdbx_strand_id
1 'polypeptide(L)'
;MKDTTCTPKSICIIRLSAIGDVCHVTAIVQAIQAAYPAASITWIIGRVEYELLKGLPGIQFVVFNKSLGIRAYRDVRKTLVPLGQFDLLLHMQTSLRANALAWIVNAKRKIGFPKTKSKELHSVVVNERIEDQVDFHVLDVFRGFADALNVQPFEARWNIPVSDAAVQRAVSLIPQNKGAVVIAPSASNPERNWLPERYAQVADFCGDRGFDVLVTGSPADSDIGMAKAICGLAKVRVVNVAGQTTLQELLAICGRAQVVIGPDSGTLHMATTQGTPVIGLYAHSNPQRTGPYLSLNNVVDVYTTSLDALGIPPAERRWGLRLKGSELMRAISVKMVLERLDALLTTSRR
;
A
#
# COMPACT_ATOMS: atom_id res chain seq x y z
N MET A 1 20.42 32.03 -0.17
CA MET A 1 19.08 31.82 0.39
C MET A 1 18.18 31.45 -0.78
N LYS A 2 17.67 30.22 -0.82
CA LYS A 2 16.68 29.83 -1.85
C LYS A 2 15.36 30.50 -1.51
N ASP A 3 14.76 31.14 -2.49
CA ASP A 3 13.47 31.83 -2.34
C ASP A 3 12.36 30.77 -2.12
N THR A 4 12.10 30.44 -0.86
CA THR A 4 11.14 29.43 -0.41
C THR A 4 9.72 29.99 -0.26
N THR A 5 9.48 31.24 -0.68
CA THR A 5 8.24 31.99 -0.37
C THR A 5 7.16 31.89 -1.44
N CYS A 6 7.41 31.29 -2.60
CA CYS A 6 6.39 31.20 -3.64
C CYS A 6 5.49 29.97 -3.45
N THR A 7 4.23 30.20 -3.07
CA THR A 7 3.19 29.17 -3.01
C THR A 7 3.05 28.50 -4.40
N PRO A 8 3.21 27.16 -4.50
CA PRO A 8 3.12 26.49 -5.78
C PRO A 8 1.69 26.54 -6.32
N LYS A 9 1.54 26.85 -7.61
CA LYS A 9 0.25 26.88 -8.32
C LYS A 9 -0.02 25.58 -9.09
N SER A 10 1.06 24.86 -9.45
CA SER A 10 0.96 23.62 -10.20
C SER A 10 1.99 22.60 -9.73
N ILE A 11 1.51 21.42 -9.35
CA ILE A 11 2.32 20.33 -8.78
C ILE A 11 2.12 19.07 -9.62
N CYS A 12 3.21 18.51 -10.13
CA CYS A 12 3.20 17.19 -10.76
C CYS A 12 3.76 16.16 -9.79
N ILE A 13 3.14 14.99 -9.72
CA ILE A 13 3.55 13.88 -8.86
C ILE A 13 3.85 12.67 -9.75
N ILE A 14 4.96 11.98 -9.50
CA ILE A 14 5.26 10.69 -10.13
C ILE A 14 5.29 9.61 -9.05
N ARG A 15 4.28 8.74 -9.05
CA ARG A 15 4.25 7.47 -8.34
C ARG A 15 3.40 6.49 -9.12
N LEU A 16 4.05 5.53 -9.79
CA LEU A 16 3.38 4.60 -10.71
C LEU A 16 2.84 3.36 -9.99
N SER A 17 3.54 2.88 -8.98
CA SER A 17 3.32 1.58 -8.30
C SER A 17 4.18 1.47 -7.03
N ALA A 18 3.95 0.49 -6.13
CA ALA A 18 2.87 -0.49 -6.12
C ALA A 18 1.66 0.03 -5.33
N ILE A 19 0.56 -0.76 -5.27
CA ILE A 19 -0.68 -0.39 -4.56
C ILE A 19 -0.41 0.11 -3.13
N GLY A 20 0.41 -0.60 -2.34
CA GLY A 20 0.72 -0.18 -0.97
C GLY A 20 1.41 1.18 -0.91
N ASP A 21 2.41 1.40 -1.77
CA ASP A 21 3.10 2.70 -1.81
C ASP A 21 2.17 3.84 -2.30
N VAL A 22 1.27 3.55 -3.23
CA VAL A 22 0.28 4.51 -3.71
C VAL A 22 -0.71 4.87 -2.59
N CYS A 23 -1.10 3.90 -1.75
CA CYS A 23 -1.87 4.18 -0.54
C CYS A 23 -1.12 5.15 0.38
N HIS A 24 0.17 4.93 0.65
CA HIS A 24 0.98 5.84 1.46
C HIS A 24 1.07 7.25 0.85
N VAL A 25 1.37 7.33 -0.44
CA VAL A 25 1.50 8.61 -1.17
C VAL A 25 0.17 9.37 -1.19
N THR A 26 -0.98 8.69 -1.17
CA THR A 26 -2.29 9.35 -1.12
C THR A 26 -2.44 10.25 0.11
N ALA A 27 -1.99 9.80 1.30
CA ALA A 27 -2.03 10.64 2.50
C ALA A 27 -1.18 11.91 2.34
N ILE A 28 0.00 11.79 1.71
CA ILE A 28 0.88 12.93 1.44
C ILE A 28 0.22 13.91 0.46
N VAL A 29 -0.38 13.39 -0.61
CA VAL A 29 -1.07 14.19 -1.63
C VAL A 29 -2.23 14.96 -1.02
N GLN A 30 -3.04 14.30 -0.18
CA GLN A 30 -4.18 14.95 0.49
C GLN A 30 -3.72 16.02 1.49
N ALA A 31 -2.62 15.80 2.21
CA ALA A 31 -2.03 16.83 3.08
C ALA A 31 -1.54 18.04 2.27
N ILE A 32 -0.91 17.80 1.11
CA ILE A 32 -0.48 18.87 0.18
C ILE A 32 -1.69 19.64 -0.39
N GLN A 33 -2.77 18.92 -0.77
CA GLN A 33 -4.01 19.56 -1.23
C GLN A 33 -4.62 20.47 -0.17
N ALA A 34 -4.64 20.02 1.09
CA ALA A 34 -5.18 20.80 2.19
C ALA A 34 -4.34 22.06 2.47
N ALA A 35 -3.01 21.97 2.35
CA ALA A 35 -2.09 23.09 2.55
C ALA A 35 -2.10 24.08 1.37
N TYR A 36 -2.32 23.58 0.15
CA TYR A 36 -2.29 24.38 -1.09
C TYR A 36 -3.60 24.19 -1.89
N PRO A 37 -4.75 24.64 -1.39
CA PRO A 37 -6.06 24.36 -2.02
C PRO A 37 -6.23 25.02 -3.41
N ALA A 38 -5.44 26.05 -3.73
CA ALA A 38 -5.44 26.72 -5.03
C ALA A 38 -4.48 26.06 -6.04
N ALA A 39 -3.66 25.07 -5.62
CA ALA A 39 -2.72 24.42 -6.51
C ALA A 39 -3.42 23.34 -7.35
N SER A 40 -3.16 23.34 -8.66
CA SER A 40 -3.53 22.20 -9.51
C SER A 40 -2.56 21.05 -9.29
N ILE A 41 -3.08 19.85 -9.04
CA ILE A 41 -2.26 18.64 -8.84
C ILE A 41 -2.48 17.67 -10.00
N THR A 42 -1.39 17.32 -10.67
CA THR A 42 -1.35 16.29 -11.71
C THR A 42 -0.56 15.09 -11.20
N TRP A 43 -1.15 13.89 -11.23
CA TRP A 43 -0.49 12.68 -10.75
C TRP A 43 -0.28 11.68 -11.89
N ILE A 44 0.99 11.43 -12.25
CA ILE A 44 1.36 10.38 -13.20
C ILE A 44 1.39 9.05 -12.44
N ILE A 45 0.44 8.17 -12.78
CA ILE A 45 0.13 6.95 -12.03
C ILE A 45 0.07 5.73 -12.96
N GLY A 46 0.34 4.53 -12.42
CA GLY A 46 0.16 3.28 -13.15
C GLY A 46 -1.32 2.95 -13.39
N ARG A 47 -1.60 2.19 -14.45
CA ARG A 47 -2.99 1.86 -14.82
C ARG A 47 -3.74 1.11 -13.72
N VAL A 48 -3.09 0.18 -13.03
CA VAL A 48 -3.71 -0.62 -11.97
C VAL A 48 -4.02 0.27 -10.74
N GLU A 49 -3.06 1.09 -10.36
CA GLU A 49 -3.16 1.99 -9.23
C GLU A 49 -4.20 3.10 -9.47
N TYR A 50 -4.34 3.54 -10.72
CA TYR A 50 -5.39 4.48 -11.12
C TYR A 50 -6.79 3.94 -10.84
N GLU A 51 -7.05 2.64 -11.08
CA GLU A 51 -8.36 2.04 -10.80
C GLU A 51 -8.76 2.12 -9.32
N LEU A 52 -7.77 2.14 -8.42
CA LEU A 52 -8.02 2.36 -6.99
C LEU A 52 -8.38 3.83 -6.69
N LEU A 53 -7.69 4.78 -7.32
CA LEU A 53 -7.69 6.20 -6.92
C LEU A 53 -8.46 7.14 -7.84
N LYS A 54 -9.02 6.66 -8.96
CA LYS A 54 -9.68 7.49 -9.99
C LYS A 54 -10.79 8.41 -9.48
N GLY A 55 -11.34 8.12 -8.30
CA GLY A 55 -12.37 8.94 -7.65
C GLY A 55 -11.83 10.07 -6.77
N LEU A 56 -10.51 10.21 -6.57
CA LEU A 56 -9.95 11.28 -5.73
C LEU A 56 -10.26 12.67 -6.30
N PRO A 57 -10.91 13.54 -5.52
CA PRO A 57 -11.26 14.87 -5.99
C PRO A 57 -10.03 15.78 -6.14
N GLY A 58 -10.07 16.69 -7.10
CA GLY A 58 -9.04 17.71 -7.30
C GLY A 58 -7.69 17.20 -7.83
N ILE A 59 -7.62 15.93 -8.28
CA ILE A 59 -6.43 15.33 -8.88
C ILE A 59 -6.67 15.09 -10.37
N GLN A 60 -5.79 15.64 -11.20
CA GLN A 60 -5.72 15.29 -12.61
C GLN A 60 -4.79 14.08 -12.79
N PHE A 61 -5.35 12.92 -13.08
CA PHE A 61 -4.54 11.72 -13.32
C PHE A 61 -4.04 11.65 -14.75
N VAL A 62 -2.75 11.28 -14.89
CA VAL A 62 -2.11 10.93 -16.16
C VAL A 62 -1.69 9.46 -16.08
N VAL A 63 -2.42 8.60 -16.75
CA VAL A 63 -2.25 7.16 -16.63
C VAL A 63 -1.09 6.66 -17.49
N PHE A 64 -0.07 6.08 -16.84
CA PHE A 64 1.03 5.41 -17.50
C PHE A 64 0.74 3.91 -17.65
N ASN A 65 0.45 3.49 -18.89
CA ASN A 65 0.25 2.07 -19.19
C ASN A 65 1.55 1.41 -19.66
N LYS A 66 2.23 0.70 -18.77
CA LYS A 66 3.51 0.04 -19.05
C LYS A 66 3.47 -0.98 -20.19
N SER A 67 2.28 -1.55 -20.51
CA SER A 67 2.14 -2.54 -21.60
C SER A 67 2.32 -1.93 -23.00
N LEU A 68 2.20 -0.60 -23.12
CA LEU A 68 2.36 0.12 -24.38
C LEU A 68 3.85 0.45 -24.69
N GLY A 69 4.80 0.05 -23.83
CA GLY A 69 6.22 0.32 -24.04
C GLY A 69 6.52 1.81 -24.25
N ILE A 70 7.25 2.14 -25.33
CA ILE A 70 7.64 3.53 -25.66
C ILE A 70 6.42 4.42 -25.95
N ARG A 71 5.33 3.87 -26.46
CA ARG A 71 4.10 4.64 -26.72
C ARG A 71 3.54 5.27 -25.46
N ALA A 72 3.62 4.58 -24.30
CA ALA A 72 3.19 5.12 -23.00
C ALA A 72 3.87 6.46 -22.67
N TYR A 73 5.15 6.61 -22.95
CA TYR A 73 5.88 7.87 -22.71
C TYR A 73 5.43 8.99 -23.64
N ARG A 74 5.15 8.66 -24.91
CA ARG A 74 4.62 9.63 -25.89
C ARG A 74 3.23 10.11 -25.49
N ASP A 75 2.38 9.20 -25.02
CA ASP A 75 1.02 9.51 -24.58
C ASP A 75 1.04 10.40 -23.34
N VAL A 76 1.87 10.07 -22.34
CA VAL A 76 2.08 10.94 -21.17
C VAL A 76 2.58 12.31 -21.61
N ARG A 77 3.59 12.40 -22.51
CA ARG A 77 4.09 13.67 -22.99
C ARG A 77 3.03 14.49 -23.70
N LYS A 78 2.20 13.88 -24.55
CA LYS A 78 1.07 14.56 -25.22
C LYS A 78 0.11 15.17 -24.22
N THR A 79 -0.18 14.45 -23.13
CA THR A 79 -1.08 14.92 -22.08
C THR A 79 -0.45 16.06 -21.26
N LEU A 80 0.86 16.03 -21.02
CA LEU A 80 1.55 17.03 -20.20
C LEU A 80 1.86 18.33 -20.95
N VAL A 81 2.12 18.30 -22.27
CA VAL A 81 2.49 19.47 -23.06
C VAL A 81 1.50 20.62 -22.94
N PRO A 82 0.18 20.41 -23.02
CA PRO A 82 -0.81 21.49 -22.86
C PRO A 82 -0.86 22.09 -21.44
N LEU A 83 -0.36 21.36 -20.43
CA LEU A 83 -0.33 21.82 -19.04
C LEU A 83 0.83 22.78 -18.76
N GLY A 84 1.76 22.92 -19.70
CA GLY A 84 2.89 23.86 -19.62
C GLY A 84 3.95 23.43 -18.61
N GLN A 85 4.57 24.42 -17.96
CA GLN A 85 5.63 24.20 -16.97
C GLN A 85 5.02 24.17 -15.56
N PHE A 86 5.27 23.06 -14.84
CA PHE A 86 4.91 22.94 -13.43
C PHE A 86 5.86 23.75 -12.52
N ASP A 87 5.32 24.25 -11.43
CA ASP A 87 6.16 24.85 -10.39
C ASP A 87 6.98 23.76 -9.68
N LEU A 88 6.35 22.61 -9.40
CA LEU A 88 6.98 21.50 -8.70
C LEU A 88 6.75 20.16 -9.42
N LEU A 89 7.78 19.32 -9.40
CA LEU A 89 7.67 17.87 -9.58
C LEU A 89 8.06 17.18 -8.26
N LEU A 90 7.17 16.38 -7.72
CA LEU A 90 7.44 15.47 -6.61
C LEU A 90 7.71 14.08 -7.19
N HIS A 91 8.99 13.72 -7.31
CA HIS A 91 9.40 12.44 -7.90
C HIS A 91 9.55 11.36 -6.81
N MET A 92 8.43 10.68 -6.51
CA MET A 92 8.29 9.74 -5.40
C MET A 92 8.58 8.28 -5.78
N GLN A 93 9.36 8.02 -6.82
CA GLN A 93 9.71 6.65 -7.25
C GLN A 93 11.10 6.60 -7.89
N THR A 94 11.92 5.59 -7.53
CA THR A 94 13.31 5.46 -7.95
C THR A 94 13.53 4.40 -9.03
N SER A 95 12.56 4.12 -9.88
CA SER A 95 12.72 3.16 -10.99
C SER A 95 13.10 3.85 -12.30
N LEU A 96 13.82 3.16 -13.21
CA LEU A 96 14.20 3.68 -14.54
C LEU A 96 12.99 4.24 -15.30
N ARG A 97 11.84 3.56 -15.23
CA ARG A 97 10.60 4.01 -15.89
C ARG A 97 10.12 5.36 -15.33
N ALA A 98 10.14 5.51 -14.02
CA ALA A 98 9.72 6.75 -13.38
C ALA A 98 10.75 7.87 -13.62
N ASN A 99 12.04 7.55 -13.65
CA ASN A 99 13.10 8.50 -13.98
C ASN A 99 12.97 9.02 -15.43
N ALA A 100 12.65 8.14 -16.38
CA ALA A 100 12.38 8.55 -17.77
C ALA A 100 11.15 9.48 -17.87
N LEU A 101 10.12 9.27 -17.06
CA LEU A 101 8.98 10.19 -16.97
C LEU A 101 9.36 11.52 -16.33
N ALA A 102 10.18 11.53 -15.28
CA ALA A 102 10.67 12.75 -14.64
C ALA A 102 11.51 13.61 -15.62
N TRP A 103 12.16 12.98 -16.59
CA TRP A 103 12.86 13.70 -17.67
C TRP A 103 11.88 14.42 -18.61
N ILE A 104 10.73 13.80 -18.88
CA ILE A 104 9.69 14.36 -19.76
C ILE A 104 8.95 15.52 -19.10
N VAL A 105 8.77 15.50 -17.76
CA VAL A 105 8.06 16.53 -17.02
C VAL A 105 8.87 17.83 -17.03
N ASN A 106 8.29 18.90 -17.57
CA ASN A 106 8.84 20.25 -17.48
C ASN A 106 8.43 20.86 -16.14
N ALA A 107 9.37 21.00 -15.19
CA ALA A 107 9.11 21.62 -13.88
C ALA A 107 10.30 22.48 -13.44
N LYS A 108 10.02 23.59 -12.74
CA LYS A 108 11.04 24.52 -12.21
C LYS A 108 11.87 23.82 -11.12
N ARG A 109 11.20 23.18 -10.18
CA ARG A 109 11.81 22.43 -9.08
C ARG A 109 11.41 20.97 -9.20
N LYS A 110 12.38 20.06 -9.10
CA LYS A 110 12.19 18.61 -9.17
C LYS A 110 12.74 18.00 -7.88
N ILE A 111 11.85 17.73 -6.93
CA ILE A 111 12.19 17.18 -5.61
C ILE A 111 12.14 15.65 -5.69
N GLY A 112 13.20 14.99 -5.23
CA GLY A 112 13.28 13.53 -5.18
C GLY A 112 13.88 13.02 -3.89
N PHE A 113 14.17 11.72 -3.85
CA PHE A 113 14.78 11.05 -2.70
C PHE A 113 16.24 11.48 -2.50
N PRO A 114 16.79 11.34 -1.27
CA PRO A 114 18.18 11.59 -0.98
C PRO A 114 19.10 10.62 -1.74
N LYS A 115 20.38 10.96 -1.90
CA LYS A 115 21.35 10.15 -2.66
C LYS A 115 21.47 8.72 -2.14
N THR A 116 21.39 8.53 -0.84
CA THR A 116 21.42 7.22 -0.15
C THR A 116 20.31 6.26 -0.56
N LYS A 117 19.14 6.82 -0.94
CA LYS A 117 17.96 6.07 -1.40
C LYS A 117 17.76 6.15 -2.92
N SER A 118 18.61 6.91 -3.62
CA SER A 118 18.54 7.08 -5.07
C SER A 118 19.10 5.86 -5.79
N LYS A 119 18.36 5.38 -6.79
CA LYS A 119 18.72 4.27 -7.67
C LYS A 119 18.50 4.66 -9.12
N GLU A 120 19.13 3.94 -10.06
CA GLU A 120 18.77 3.99 -11.47
C GLU A 120 18.75 5.40 -12.07
N LEU A 121 19.79 6.22 -11.80
CA LEU A 121 19.92 7.59 -12.30
C LEU A 121 18.91 8.60 -11.70
N HIS A 122 18.20 8.26 -10.62
CA HIS A 122 17.26 9.18 -9.96
C HIS A 122 17.90 10.55 -9.64
N SER A 123 19.14 10.54 -9.19
CA SER A 123 19.89 11.77 -8.85
C SER A 123 20.13 12.71 -10.03
N VAL A 124 20.03 12.25 -11.28
CA VAL A 124 20.25 13.05 -12.49
C VAL A 124 18.98 13.80 -12.90
N VAL A 125 17.80 13.27 -12.55
CA VAL A 125 16.51 13.81 -12.99
C VAL A 125 15.86 14.73 -11.95
N VAL A 126 16.48 14.89 -10.77
CA VAL A 126 16.01 15.81 -9.72
C VAL A 126 17.07 16.86 -9.41
N ASN A 127 16.62 18.08 -9.07
CA ASN A 127 17.50 19.19 -8.68
C ASN A 127 17.43 19.52 -7.19
N GLU A 128 16.44 18.97 -6.49
CA GLU A 128 16.28 19.07 -5.04
C GLU A 128 16.01 17.71 -4.44
N ARG A 129 16.23 17.54 -3.12
CA ARG A 129 16.01 16.28 -2.43
C ARG A 129 15.37 16.53 -1.08
N ILE A 130 14.53 15.58 -0.66
CA ILE A 130 14.07 15.52 0.73
C ILE A 130 15.26 15.18 1.65
N GLU A 131 15.11 15.48 2.92
CA GLU A 131 16.09 15.11 3.93
C GLU A 131 16.26 13.58 4.01
N ASP A 132 17.46 13.15 4.36
CA ASP A 132 17.73 11.72 4.50
C ASP A 132 17.20 11.23 5.85
N GLN A 133 16.18 10.42 5.79
CA GLN A 133 15.54 9.79 6.95
C GLN A 133 16.02 8.34 7.05
N VAL A 134 16.72 8.03 8.12
CA VAL A 134 17.25 6.68 8.39
C VAL A 134 16.27 5.96 9.31
N ASP A 135 16.04 4.67 9.02
CA ASP A 135 15.21 3.78 9.85
C ASP A 135 13.75 4.24 10.07
N PHE A 136 13.18 4.88 9.06
CA PHE A 136 11.79 5.31 9.08
C PHE A 136 10.86 4.33 8.35
N HIS A 137 9.60 4.34 8.75
CA HIS A 137 8.54 3.69 7.99
C HIS A 137 8.43 4.32 6.58
N VAL A 138 8.03 3.52 5.57
CA VAL A 138 7.93 3.99 4.16
C VAL A 138 7.02 5.21 4.04
N LEU A 139 5.91 5.27 4.77
CA LEU A 139 5.03 6.45 4.79
C LEU A 139 5.77 7.68 5.31
N ASP A 140 6.55 7.55 6.40
CA ASP A 140 7.31 8.67 6.97
C ASP A 140 8.42 9.14 6.03
N VAL A 141 9.01 8.23 5.24
CA VAL A 141 9.92 8.64 4.17
C VAL A 141 9.19 9.48 3.11
N PHE A 142 7.95 9.13 2.75
CA PHE A 142 7.13 9.95 1.84
C PHE A 142 6.71 11.27 2.49
N ARG A 143 6.50 11.31 3.81
CA ARG A 143 6.22 12.57 4.54
C ARG A 143 7.29 13.62 4.28
N GLY A 144 8.55 13.23 4.10
CA GLY A 144 9.63 14.15 3.74
C GLY A 144 9.33 15.03 2.52
N PHE A 145 8.46 14.60 1.60
CA PHE A 145 8.01 15.46 0.49
C PHE A 145 7.03 16.55 0.95
N ALA A 146 6.18 16.27 1.92
CA ALA A 146 5.31 17.28 2.55
C ALA A 146 6.14 18.25 3.40
N ASP A 147 7.11 17.74 4.16
CA ASP A 147 8.04 18.53 4.96
C ASP A 147 8.86 19.50 4.09
N ALA A 148 9.33 19.05 2.92
CA ALA A 148 10.05 19.89 1.93
C ALA A 148 9.19 21.03 1.36
N LEU A 149 7.87 20.96 1.54
CA LEU A 149 6.91 22.00 1.17
C LEU A 149 6.37 22.75 2.40
N ASN A 150 6.93 22.55 3.60
CA ASN A 150 6.48 23.13 4.86
C ASN A 150 5.02 22.76 5.22
N VAL A 151 4.55 21.59 4.80
CA VAL A 151 3.22 21.08 5.15
C VAL A 151 3.29 20.39 6.51
N GLN A 152 3.01 21.17 7.55
CA GLN A 152 3.04 20.73 8.95
C GLN A 152 1.91 21.40 9.75
N PRO A 153 1.36 20.75 10.80
CA PRO A 153 1.65 19.36 11.19
C PRO A 153 1.12 18.35 10.17
N PHE A 154 1.80 17.22 10.00
CA PHE A 154 1.36 16.11 9.16
C PHE A 154 0.71 15.04 10.03
N GLU A 155 -0.51 14.68 9.69
CA GLU A 155 -1.21 13.52 10.24
C GLU A 155 -1.62 12.61 9.07
N ALA A 156 -1.30 11.33 9.18
CA ALA A 156 -1.65 10.36 8.14
C ALA A 156 -3.16 10.11 8.13
N ARG A 157 -3.85 10.71 7.19
CA ARG A 157 -5.29 10.53 6.96
C ARG A 157 -5.52 10.15 5.50
N TRP A 158 -6.55 9.35 5.28
CA TRP A 158 -6.96 8.93 3.95
C TRP A 158 -8.46 9.16 3.77
N ASN A 159 -8.80 9.80 2.68
CA ASN A 159 -10.17 9.91 2.20
C ASN A 159 -10.18 9.46 0.73
N ILE A 160 -10.15 8.14 0.53
CA ILE A 160 -10.23 7.54 -0.80
C ILE A 160 -11.70 7.25 -1.09
N PRO A 161 -12.34 7.95 -2.04
CA PRO A 161 -13.74 7.73 -2.38
C PRO A 161 -13.96 6.32 -2.90
N VAL A 162 -15.02 5.69 -2.44
CA VAL A 162 -15.49 4.39 -2.91
C VAL A 162 -16.77 4.59 -3.69
N SER A 163 -16.87 3.99 -4.88
CA SER A 163 -18.07 4.12 -5.70
C SER A 163 -19.28 3.41 -5.06
N ASP A 164 -20.49 3.94 -5.30
CA ASP A 164 -21.72 3.35 -4.77
C ASP A 164 -21.88 1.87 -5.16
N ALA A 165 -21.52 1.51 -6.39
CA ALA A 165 -21.54 0.12 -6.84
C ALA A 165 -20.60 -0.78 -6.00
N ALA A 166 -19.40 -0.29 -5.66
CA ALA A 166 -18.46 -1.02 -4.82
C ALA A 166 -18.97 -1.14 -3.37
N VAL A 167 -19.60 -0.09 -2.84
CA VAL A 167 -20.27 -0.12 -1.53
C VAL A 167 -21.37 -1.16 -1.51
N GLN A 168 -22.27 -1.18 -2.52
CA GLN A 168 -23.35 -2.15 -2.63
C GLN A 168 -22.83 -3.59 -2.74
N ARG A 169 -21.76 -3.79 -3.52
CA ARG A 169 -21.09 -5.11 -3.59
C ARG A 169 -20.56 -5.54 -2.23
N ALA A 170 -19.87 -4.66 -1.49
CA ALA A 170 -19.38 -4.97 -0.16
C ALA A 170 -20.53 -5.26 0.83
N VAL A 171 -21.62 -4.52 0.78
CA VAL A 171 -22.83 -4.76 1.58
C VAL A 171 -23.42 -6.13 1.30
N SER A 172 -23.47 -6.57 0.04
CA SER A 172 -23.99 -7.89 -0.33
C SER A 172 -23.13 -9.05 0.19
N LEU A 173 -21.83 -8.81 0.37
CA LEU A 173 -20.87 -9.81 0.86
C LEU A 173 -20.74 -9.78 2.38
N ILE A 174 -20.86 -8.62 3.00
CA ILE A 174 -20.74 -8.38 4.45
C ILE A 174 -21.99 -7.61 4.91
N PRO A 175 -23.07 -8.30 5.28
CA PRO A 175 -24.25 -7.65 5.85
C PRO A 175 -23.95 -6.92 7.17
N GLN A 176 -24.69 -5.85 7.48
CA GLN A 176 -24.42 -5.02 8.68
C GLN A 176 -24.62 -5.70 10.03
N ASN A 177 -25.43 -6.76 10.05
CA ASN A 177 -25.81 -7.46 11.27
C ASN A 177 -24.79 -8.50 11.75
N LYS A 178 -23.72 -8.72 10.97
CA LYS A 178 -22.61 -9.64 11.32
C LYS A 178 -21.28 -8.94 11.06
N GLY A 179 -20.34 -9.16 11.97
CA GLY A 179 -18.97 -8.77 11.72
C GLY A 179 -18.31 -9.71 10.71
N ALA A 180 -17.34 -9.21 9.96
CA ALA A 180 -16.59 -10.01 9.00
C ALA A 180 -15.08 -9.92 9.21
N VAL A 181 -14.40 -11.05 9.02
CA VAL A 181 -12.95 -11.14 8.95
C VAL A 181 -12.54 -11.40 7.50
N VAL A 182 -11.65 -10.56 6.99
CA VAL A 182 -11.14 -10.72 5.62
C VAL A 182 -9.73 -11.31 5.66
N ILE A 183 -9.55 -12.43 5.00
CA ILE A 183 -8.25 -13.07 4.78
C ILE A 183 -7.77 -12.71 3.38
N ALA A 184 -6.62 -12.00 3.31
CA ALA A 184 -5.93 -11.65 2.07
C ALA A 184 -4.61 -12.45 2.00
N PRO A 185 -4.65 -13.73 1.59
CA PRO A 185 -3.57 -14.66 1.88
C PRO A 185 -2.34 -14.52 1.00
N SER A 186 -2.43 -13.72 -0.08
CA SER A 186 -1.42 -13.66 -1.13
C SER A 186 -0.66 -12.33 -1.17
N ALA A 187 0.65 -12.43 -1.37
CA ALA A 187 1.54 -11.32 -1.69
C ALA A 187 2.11 -11.49 -3.10
N SER A 188 2.66 -10.39 -3.67
CA SER A 188 3.31 -10.40 -4.99
C SER A 188 4.52 -11.34 -5.09
N ASN A 189 5.19 -11.64 -3.96
CA ASN A 189 6.20 -12.69 -3.86
C ASN A 189 5.58 -13.88 -3.10
N PRO A 190 5.40 -15.05 -3.75
CA PRO A 190 4.78 -16.23 -3.13
C PRO A 190 5.49 -16.75 -1.86
N GLU A 191 6.80 -16.51 -1.72
CA GLU A 191 7.53 -16.88 -0.50
C GLU A 191 6.96 -16.22 0.77
N ARG A 192 6.28 -15.07 0.62
CA ARG A 192 5.64 -14.36 1.73
C ARG A 192 4.24 -14.89 2.08
N ASN A 193 3.70 -15.80 1.29
CA ASN A 193 2.39 -16.37 1.57
C ASN A 193 2.50 -17.35 2.74
N TRP A 194 1.56 -17.22 3.67
CA TRP A 194 1.43 -18.18 4.76
C TRP A 194 0.72 -19.44 4.28
N LEU A 195 0.65 -20.47 5.12
CA LEU A 195 0.16 -21.77 4.74
C LEU A 195 -1.37 -21.80 4.70
N PRO A 196 -2.00 -22.38 3.65
CA PRO A 196 -3.46 -22.42 3.51
C PRO A 196 -4.17 -23.16 4.67
N GLU A 197 -3.56 -24.24 5.19
CA GLU A 197 -4.10 -24.98 6.33
C GLU A 197 -4.12 -24.16 7.62
N ARG A 198 -3.21 -23.20 7.77
CA ARG A 198 -3.19 -22.31 8.93
C ARG A 198 -4.21 -21.19 8.79
N TYR A 199 -4.39 -20.65 7.58
CA TYR A 199 -5.48 -19.71 7.31
C TYR A 199 -6.86 -20.36 7.51
N ALA A 200 -7.03 -21.63 7.14
CA ALA A 200 -8.26 -22.38 7.39
C ALA A 200 -8.57 -22.49 8.89
N GLN A 201 -7.55 -22.77 9.73
CA GLN A 201 -7.73 -22.78 11.19
C GLN A 201 -8.12 -21.40 11.75
N VAL A 202 -7.59 -20.32 11.19
CA VAL A 202 -7.99 -18.94 11.56
C VAL A 202 -9.44 -18.69 11.12
N ALA A 203 -9.83 -19.16 9.94
CA ALA A 203 -11.21 -19.06 9.45
C ALA A 203 -12.18 -19.80 10.37
N ASP A 204 -11.85 -21.04 10.77
CA ASP A 204 -12.65 -21.83 11.71
C ASP A 204 -12.83 -21.10 13.06
N PHE A 205 -11.75 -20.56 13.61
CA PHE A 205 -11.80 -19.77 14.84
C PHE A 205 -12.74 -18.56 14.75
N CYS A 206 -12.76 -17.86 13.60
CA CYS A 206 -13.66 -16.74 13.37
C CYS A 206 -15.11 -17.18 13.23
N GLY A 207 -15.37 -18.22 12.44
CA GLY A 207 -16.70 -18.76 12.21
C GLY A 207 -17.35 -19.31 13.47
N ASP A 208 -16.60 -20.02 14.33
CA ASP A 208 -17.04 -20.51 15.63
C ASP A 208 -17.47 -19.38 16.60
N ARG A 209 -16.95 -18.15 16.36
CA ARG A 209 -17.33 -16.93 17.09
C ARG A 209 -18.44 -16.12 16.41
N GLY A 210 -19.01 -16.64 15.34
CA GLY A 210 -20.14 -16.04 14.62
C GLY A 210 -19.77 -14.94 13.63
N PHE A 211 -18.49 -14.81 13.26
CA PHE A 211 -18.05 -13.89 12.21
C PHE A 211 -18.21 -14.53 10.82
N ASP A 212 -18.57 -13.72 9.83
CA ASP A 212 -18.44 -14.10 8.44
C ASP A 212 -16.95 -14.06 8.04
N VAL A 213 -16.50 -15.03 7.24
CA VAL A 213 -15.12 -15.07 6.76
C VAL A 213 -15.09 -14.95 5.25
N LEU A 214 -14.33 -14.00 4.75
CA LEU A 214 -14.08 -13.80 3.32
C LEU A 214 -12.61 -14.05 3.01
N VAL A 215 -12.34 -14.72 1.88
CA VAL A 215 -10.99 -14.83 1.31
C VAL A 215 -10.92 -14.04 0.02
N THR A 216 -9.95 -13.14 -0.06
CA THR A 216 -9.71 -12.28 -1.23
C THR A 216 -8.42 -12.67 -1.94
N GLY A 217 -8.24 -12.19 -3.17
CA GLY A 217 -7.02 -12.40 -3.97
C GLY A 217 -7.15 -11.76 -5.34
N SER A 218 -6.01 -11.60 -6.02
CA SER A 218 -5.99 -11.13 -7.41
C SER A 218 -6.55 -12.19 -8.37
N PRO A 219 -6.79 -11.87 -9.65
CA PRO A 219 -7.23 -12.84 -10.66
C PRO A 219 -6.12 -13.80 -11.12
N ALA A 220 -4.94 -13.78 -10.50
CA ALA A 220 -3.87 -14.73 -10.81
C ALA A 220 -4.24 -16.14 -10.34
N ASP A 221 -3.89 -17.15 -11.13
CA ASP A 221 -4.20 -18.56 -10.81
C ASP A 221 -3.63 -18.99 -9.46
N SER A 222 -2.47 -18.48 -9.07
CA SER A 222 -1.86 -18.73 -7.76
C SER A 222 -2.73 -18.24 -6.60
N ASP A 223 -3.32 -17.06 -6.72
CA ASP A 223 -4.16 -16.46 -5.67
C ASP A 223 -5.52 -17.17 -5.59
N ILE A 224 -6.10 -17.47 -6.76
CA ILE A 224 -7.33 -18.26 -6.86
C ILE A 224 -7.11 -19.66 -6.27
N GLY A 225 -5.98 -20.30 -6.56
CA GLY A 225 -5.59 -21.60 -6.01
C GLY A 225 -5.43 -21.56 -4.50
N MET A 226 -4.77 -20.55 -3.97
CA MET A 226 -4.61 -20.33 -2.52
C MET A 226 -5.98 -20.18 -1.83
N ALA A 227 -6.85 -19.34 -2.38
CA ALA A 227 -8.19 -19.12 -1.84
C ALA A 227 -9.05 -20.40 -1.85
N LYS A 228 -9.01 -21.17 -2.94
CA LYS A 228 -9.69 -22.48 -3.04
C LYS A 228 -9.16 -23.47 -2.01
N ALA A 229 -7.84 -23.52 -1.79
CA ALA A 229 -7.23 -24.40 -0.80
C ALA A 229 -7.70 -24.05 0.62
N ILE A 230 -7.72 -22.76 0.98
CA ILE A 230 -8.23 -22.31 2.29
C ILE A 230 -9.69 -22.72 2.48
N CYS A 231 -10.55 -22.45 1.48
CA CYS A 231 -11.98 -22.78 1.56
C CYS A 231 -12.24 -24.29 1.64
N GLY A 232 -11.41 -25.11 0.97
CA GLY A 232 -11.54 -26.58 1.00
C GLY A 232 -11.06 -27.22 2.32
N LEU A 233 -10.17 -26.52 3.06
CA LEU A 233 -9.62 -26.99 4.34
C LEU A 233 -10.42 -26.48 5.54
N ALA A 234 -11.12 -25.36 5.42
CA ALA A 234 -11.93 -24.79 6.48
C ALA A 234 -13.18 -25.64 6.75
N LYS A 235 -13.54 -25.77 8.02
CA LYS A 235 -14.76 -26.47 8.49
C LYS A 235 -15.99 -25.56 8.46
N VAL A 236 -15.77 -24.25 8.60
CA VAL A 236 -16.82 -23.24 8.52
C VAL A 236 -17.02 -22.77 7.09
N ARG A 237 -18.17 -22.10 6.85
CA ARG A 237 -18.41 -21.45 5.56
C ARG A 237 -17.46 -20.27 5.37
N VAL A 238 -16.66 -20.32 4.30
CA VAL A 238 -15.80 -19.23 3.85
C VAL A 238 -16.26 -18.73 2.49
N VAL A 239 -16.45 -17.42 2.35
CA VAL A 239 -16.84 -16.79 1.08
C VAL A 239 -15.58 -16.48 0.27
N ASN A 240 -15.39 -17.17 -0.85
CA ASN A 240 -14.26 -16.94 -1.76
C ASN A 240 -14.62 -15.86 -2.79
N VAL A 241 -13.93 -14.73 -2.75
CA VAL A 241 -14.06 -13.65 -3.72
C VAL A 241 -12.75 -13.37 -4.48
N ALA A 242 -11.77 -14.27 -4.42
CA ALA A 242 -10.50 -14.14 -5.14
C ALA A 242 -10.74 -14.09 -6.65
N GLY A 243 -10.17 -13.10 -7.31
CA GLY A 243 -10.35 -12.83 -8.74
C GLY A 243 -11.73 -12.29 -9.14
N GLN A 244 -12.63 -12.02 -8.19
CA GLN A 244 -14.01 -11.61 -8.45
C GLN A 244 -14.30 -10.17 -8.01
N THR A 245 -13.30 -9.42 -7.62
CA THR A 245 -13.45 -8.03 -7.15
C THR A 245 -12.56 -7.08 -7.93
N THR A 246 -13.07 -5.90 -8.20
CA THR A 246 -12.26 -4.75 -8.59
C THR A 246 -11.50 -4.20 -7.37
N LEU A 247 -10.51 -3.32 -7.58
CA LEU A 247 -9.80 -2.68 -6.47
C LEU A 247 -10.72 -1.79 -5.62
N GLN A 248 -11.69 -1.15 -6.22
CA GLN A 248 -12.70 -0.35 -5.51
C GLN A 248 -13.62 -1.22 -4.65
N GLU A 249 -14.05 -2.36 -5.15
CA GLU A 249 -14.84 -3.33 -4.37
C GLU A 249 -14.01 -3.93 -3.23
N LEU A 250 -12.74 -4.27 -3.48
CA LEU A 250 -11.83 -4.75 -2.44
C LEU A 250 -11.61 -3.67 -1.36
N LEU A 251 -11.46 -2.40 -1.75
CA LEU A 251 -11.35 -1.29 -0.81
C LEU A 251 -12.61 -1.18 0.07
N ALA A 252 -13.80 -1.27 -0.55
CA ALA A 252 -15.07 -1.26 0.16
C ALA A 252 -15.23 -2.45 1.12
N ILE A 253 -14.81 -3.65 0.70
CA ILE A 253 -14.80 -4.86 1.53
C ILE A 253 -13.86 -4.65 2.73
N CYS A 254 -12.66 -4.12 2.51
CA CYS A 254 -11.72 -3.79 3.59
C CYS A 254 -12.35 -2.80 4.59
N GLY A 255 -13.01 -1.75 4.11
CA GLY A 255 -13.65 -0.75 4.97
C GLY A 255 -14.84 -1.26 5.78
N ARG A 256 -15.43 -2.40 5.40
CA ARG A 256 -16.53 -3.05 6.14
C ARG A 256 -16.06 -4.19 7.04
N ALA A 257 -14.81 -4.65 6.86
CA ALA A 257 -14.25 -5.71 7.69
C ALA A 257 -13.95 -5.22 9.11
N GLN A 258 -14.09 -6.08 10.10
CA GLN A 258 -13.61 -5.81 11.45
C GLN A 258 -12.10 -5.97 11.57
N VAL A 259 -11.54 -6.86 10.77
CA VAL A 259 -10.09 -7.07 10.69
C VAL A 259 -9.72 -7.66 9.33
N VAL A 260 -8.56 -7.26 8.82
CA VAL A 260 -7.96 -7.85 7.62
C VAL A 260 -6.67 -8.57 8.03
N ILE A 261 -6.49 -9.80 7.56
CA ILE A 261 -5.34 -10.65 7.92
C ILE A 261 -4.60 -11.06 6.66
N GLY A 262 -3.28 -10.95 6.64
CA GLY A 262 -2.46 -11.39 5.49
C GLY A 262 -0.99 -11.06 5.62
N PRO A 263 -0.18 -11.45 4.61
CA PRO A 263 1.23 -11.09 4.52
C PRO A 263 1.41 -9.64 4.05
N ASP A 264 2.65 -9.15 4.06
CA ASP A 264 3.06 -7.84 3.47
C ASP A 264 2.57 -7.71 2.02
N SER A 265 1.42 -7.07 1.83
CA SER A 265 0.72 -6.96 0.54
C SER A 265 -0.06 -5.64 0.41
N GLY A 266 -0.42 -5.28 -0.83
CA GLY A 266 -1.21 -4.08 -1.11
C GLY A 266 -2.56 -4.04 -0.39
N THR A 267 -3.20 -5.18 -0.18
CA THR A 267 -4.52 -5.26 0.49
C THR A 267 -4.46 -4.81 1.94
N LEU A 268 -3.38 -5.10 2.66
CA LEU A 268 -3.20 -4.63 4.03
C LEU A 268 -3.09 -3.10 4.11
N HIS A 269 -2.40 -2.51 3.15
CA HIS A 269 -2.31 -1.05 3.05
C HIS A 269 -3.64 -0.42 2.64
N MET A 270 -4.40 -1.07 1.76
CA MET A 270 -5.77 -0.64 1.43
C MET A 270 -6.66 -0.65 2.67
N ALA A 271 -6.63 -1.72 3.48
CA ALA A 271 -7.36 -1.80 4.75
C ALA A 271 -6.94 -0.68 5.72
N THR A 272 -5.64 -0.41 5.81
CA THR A 272 -5.12 0.71 6.61
C THR A 272 -5.71 2.06 6.18
N THR A 273 -5.88 2.30 4.87
CA THR A 273 -6.49 3.56 4.39
C THR A 273 -7.96 3.73 4.78
N GLN A 274 -8.62 2.63 5.11
CA GLN A 274 -10.02 2.63 5.58
C GLN A 274 -10.14 2.67 7.11
N GLY A 275 -9.02 2.74 7.82
CA GLY A 275 -9.00 2.68 9.29
C GLY A 275 -9.31 1.28 9.86
N THR A 276 -9.38 0.27 9.02
CA THR A 276 -9.66 -1.10 9.45
C THR A 276 -8.44 -1.70 10.12
N PRO A 277 -8.59 -2.34 11.31
CA PRO A 277 -7.52 -3.06 11.98
C PRO A 277 -6.91 -4.14 11.08
N VAL A 278 -5.57 -4.26 11.10
CA VAL A 278 -4.86 -5.22 10.26
C VAL A 278 -3.96 -6.11 11.11
N ILE A 279 -4.01 -7.42 10.88
CA ILE A 279 -3.02 -8.38 11.37
C ILE A 279 -2.08 -8.74 10.23
N GLY A 280 -0.91 -8.11 10.20
CA GLY A 280 0.12 -8.38 9.21
C GLY A 280 1.02 -9.54 9.63
N LEU A 281 1.34 -10.45 8.72
CA LEU A 281 2.20 -11.61 8.94
C LEU A 281 3.57 -11.36 8.31
N TYR A 282 4.61 -11.17 9.14
CA TYR A 282 5.92 -10.69 8.71
C TYR A 282 7.04 -11.64 9.12
N ALA A 283 7.68 -12.24 8.11
CA ALA A 283 8.89 -13.06 8.28
C ALA A 283 10.02 -12.64 7.33
N HIS A 284 9.70 -11.99 6.19
CA HIS A 284 10.64 -11.66 5.11
C HIS A 284 11.05 -10.19 5.07
N SER A 285 10.28 -9.32 5.67
CA SER A 285 10.50 -7.86 5.67
C SER A 285 10.28 -7.28 7.06
N ASN A 286 11.03 -6.23 7.38
CA ASN A 286 10.91 -5.50 8.63
C ASN A 286 9.54 -4.79 8.70
N PRO A 287 8.64 -5.18 9.63
CA PRO A 287 7.33 -4.56 9.75
C PRO A 287 7.39 -3.09 10.19
N GLN A 288 8.41 -2.68 10.93
CA GLN A 288 8.62 -1.28 11.29
C GLN A 288 8.85 -0.40 10.06
N ARG A 289 9.32 -1.00 8.96
CA ARG A 289 9.53 -0.30 7.69
C ARG A 289 8.32 -0.35 6.77
N THR A 290 7.65 -1.51 6.64
CA THR A 290 6.61 -1.75 5.63
C THR A 290 5.32 -2.30 6.21
N GLY A 291 5.14 -2.29 7.51
CA GLY A 291 3.93 -2.79 8.17
C GLY A 291 2.69 -1.92 7.91
N PRO A 292 1.51 -2.39 8.30
CA PRO A 292 0.28 -1.60 8.20
C PRO A 292 0.34 -0.44 9.19
N TYR A 293 0.51 0.78 8.68
CA TYR A 293 0.92 1.97 9.45
C TYR A 293 0.10 2.24 10.72
N LEU A 294 -1.21 2.07 10.66
CA LEU A 294 -2.10 2.26 11.83
C LEU A 294 -2.24 1.00 12.71
N SER A 295 -1.60 -0.11 12.34
CA SER A 295 -1.75 -1.41 13.01
C SER A 295 -0.41 -2.10 13.29
N LEU A 296 0.68 -1.35 13.43
CA LEU A 296 2.01 -1.92 13.71
C LEU A 296 2.03 -2.78 14.98
N ASN A 297 1.24 -2.43 15.99
CA ASN A 297 1.11 -3.19 17.23
C ASN A 297 0.38 -4.54 17.06
N ASN A 298 -0.33 -4.73 15.96
CA ASN A 298 -1.09 -5.95 15.68
C ASN A 298 -0.33 -6.92 14.76
N VAL A 299 0.89 -6.57 14.36
CA VAL A 299 1.70 -7.41 13.48
C VAL A 299 2.18 -8.66 14.23
N VAL A 300 2.11 -9.80 13.55
CA VAL A 300 2.82 -11.02 13.96
C VAL A 300 4.19 -10.98 13.30
N ASP A 301 5.17 -10.57 14.07
CA ASP A 301 6.55 -10.37 13.63
C ASP A 301 7.46 -11.51 14.05
N VAL A 302 7.98 -12.24 13.07
CA VAL A 302 9.06 -13.22 13.25
C VAL A 302 10.28 -12.86 12.40
N TYR A 303 10.32 -11.66 11.81
CA TYR A 303 11.43 -11.21 10.98
C TYR A 303 12.75 -11.14 11.76
N THR A 304 12.71 -10.57 12.96
CA THR A 304 13.92 -10.46 13.80
C THR A 304 14.47 -11.84 14.18
N THR A 305 13.59 -12.74 14.61
CA THR A 305 13.99 -14.13 14.93
C THR A 305 14.46 -14.90 13.70
N SER A 306 13.92 -14.59 12.52
CA SER A 306 14.38 -15.14 11.24
C SER A 306 15.77 -14.65 10.87
N LEU A 307 16.14 -13.39 11.17
CA LEU A 307 17.50 -12.87 11.01
C LEU A 307 18.50 -13.66 11.85
N ASP A 308 18.13 -13.93 13.11
CA ASP A 308 18.97 -14.70 14.05
C ASP A 308 19.13 -16.15 13.58
N ALA A 309 18.06 -16.80 13.19
CA ALA A 309 18.06 -18.17 12.70
C ALA A 309 18.89 -18.36 11.42
N LEU A 310 18.95 -17.33 10.57
CA LEU A 310 19.77 -17.32 9.35
C LEU A 310 21.24 -16.91 9.62
N GLY A 311 21.60 -16.62 10.88
CA GLY A 311 22.94 -16.22 11.27
C GLY A 311 23.38 -14.86 10.70
N ILE A 312 22.43 -13.96 10.37
CA ILE A 312 22.76 -12.64 9.80
C ILE A 312 23.30 -11.74 10.92
N PRO A 313 24.57 -11.29 10.84
CA PRO A 313 25.16 -10.47 11.90
C PRO A 313 24.43 -9.12 12.03
N PRO A 314 24.35 -8.52 13.24
CA PRO A 314 23.72 -7.20 13.44
C PRO A 314 24.25 -6.11 12.50
N ALA A 315 25.55 -6.11 12.20
CA ALA A 315 26.18 -5.14 11.30
C ALA A 315 25.67 -5.21 9.84
N GLU A 316 25.11 -6.34 9.42
CA GLU A 316 24.56 -6.56 8.08
C GLU A 316 23.04 -6.33 8.02
N ARG A 317 22.37 -6.13 9.15
CA ARG A 317 20.92 -5.95 9.27
C ARG A 317 20.50 -4.54 8.84
N ARG A 318 20.59 -4.28 7.54
CA ARG A 318 20.10 -3.01 6.97
C ARG A 318 18.59 -2.88 7.17
N TRP A 319 18.10 -1.67 7.46
CA TRP A 319 16.67 -1.39 7.69
C TRP A 319 15.74 -1.93 6.59
N GLY A 320 16.18 -1.91 5.34
CA GLY A 320 15.43 -2.42 4.19
C GLY A 320 15.78 -3.83 3.76
N LEU A 321 16.49 -4.61 4.58
CA LEU A 321 16.87 -5.98 4.26
C LEU A 321 15.62 -6.83 4.09
N ARG A 322 15.60 -7.63 3.03
CA ARG A 322 14.55 -8.62 2.77
C ARG A 322 15.16 -10.01 2.81
N LEU A 323 14.57 -10.87 3.61
CA LEU A 323 14.95 -12.27 3.70
C LEU A 323 14.33 -13.07 2.54
N LYS A 324 14.99 -14.17 2.18
CA LYS A 324 14.54 -15.13 1.18
C LYS A 324 14.39 -16.51 1.83
N GLY A 325 13.48 -17.31 1.33
CA GLY A 325 13.25 -18.68 1.79
C GLY A 325 11.78 -18.95 2.09
N SER A 326 11.22 -19.94 1.40
CA SER A 326 9.81 -20.33 1.53
C SER A 326 9.42 -20.81 2.93
N GLU A 327 10.41 -21.26 3.73
CA GLU A 327 10.18 -21.81 5.07
C GLU A 327 9.98 -20.76 6.16
N LEU A 328 10.36 -19.50 5.92
CA LEU A 328 10.32 -18.46 6.95
C LEU A 328 8.90 -18.22 7.49
N MET A 329 7.90 -18.27 6.62
CA MET A 329 6.50 -18.10 7.03
C MET A 329 5.98 -19.24 7.94
N ARG A 330 6.66 -20.40 7.96
CA ARG A 330 6.32 -21.52 8.88
C ARG A 330 6.58 -21.18 10.34
N ALA A 331 7.50 -20.23 10.62
CA ALA A 331 7.77 -19.76 11.98
C ALA A 331 6.57 -19.04 12.61
N ILE A 332 5.67 -18.48 11.82
CA ILE A 332 4.42 -17.88 12.30
C ILE A 332 3.46 -19.02 12.66
N SER A 333 3.20 -19.24 13.95
CA SER A 333 2.22 -20.24 14.40
C SER A 333 0.78 -19.70 14.35
N VAL A 334 -0.21 -20.61 14.25
CA VAL A 334 -1.63 -20.22 14.34
C VAL A 334 -1.92 -19.55 15.68
N LYS A 335 -1.35 -20.04 16.77
CA LYS A 335 -1.53 -19.48 18.12
C LYS A 335 -1.18 -18.01 18.15
N MET A 336 -0.04 -17.59 17.57
CA MET A 336 0.38 -16.17 17.53
C MET A 336 -0.66 -15.30 16.81
N VAL A 337 -1.25 -15.80 15.72
CA VAL A 337 -2.27 -15.06 14.96
C VAL A 337 -3.57 -14.98 15.74
N LEU A 338 -4.00 -16.08 16.37
CA LEU A 338 -5.25 -16.14 17.15
C LEU A 338 -5.20 -15.25 18.39
N GLU A 339 -4.06 -15.15 19.08
CA GLU A 339 -3.87 -14.24 20.22
C GLU A 339 -4.08 -12.76 19.82
N ARG A 340 -3.55 -12.36 18.66
CA ARG A 340 -3.77 -10.99 18.13
C ARG A 340 -5.21 -10.76 17.71
N LEU A 341 -5.80 -11.76 17.06
CA LEU A 341 -7.17 -11.70 16.55
C LEU A 341 -8.19 -11.62 17.70
N ASP A 342 -8.02 -12.46 18.72
CA ASP A 342 -8.91 -12.46 19.88
C ASP A 342 -8.90 -11.11 20.63
N ALA A 343 -7.72 -10.54 20.80
CA ALA A 343 -7.56 -9.20 21.40
C ALA A 343 -8.33 -8.12 20.62
N LEU A 344 -8.25 -8.12 19.29
CA LEU A 344 -8.95 -7.15 18.43
C LEU A 344 -10.47 -7.37 18.45
N LEU A 345 -10.93 -8.61 18.32
CA LEU A 345 -12.36 -8.92 18.27
C LEU A 345 -13.08 -8.69 19.60
N THR A 346 -12.38 -8.82 20.73
CA THR A 346 -12.92 -8.53 22.05
C THR A 346 -13.08 -7.03 22.28
N THR A 347 -12.14 -6.23 21.81
CA THR A 347 -12.18 -4.75 21.93
C THR A 347 -13.29 -4.14 21.08
N SER A 348 -13.60 -4.71 19.93
CA SER A 348 -14.64 -4.22 19.01
C SER A 348 -16.09 -4.50 19.45
N ARG A 349 -16.30 -5.30 20.50
CA ARG A 349 -17.62 -5.63 21.05
C ARG A 349 -18.03 -4.72 22.23
N ARG A 350 -17.14 -3.86 22.68
CA ARG A 350 -17.41 -2.82 23.70
C ARG A 350 -17.71 -1.48 23.07
#